data_3ed88b99c74268311a4321064304fc1f
#
_entry.id   3ed88b99c74268311a4321064304fc1f
#
_cell.length_a   1.000
_cell.length_b   1.000
_cell.length_c   1.000
_cell.angle_alpha   90.00
_cell.angle_beta   90.00
_cell.angle_gamma   90.00
#
_symmetry.space_group_name_H-M   'P 1'
#
loop_
_entity.id
_entity.type
_entity.pdbx_description
1 polymer ?
#
loop_
_entity_poly.entity_id
_entity_poly.type
_entity_poly.pdbx_seq_one_letter_code
_entity_poly.pdbx_strand_id
1 'polypeptide(L)'
;MIKVSKISKVYKDKSSEQEVFKNLSINFDASTSYSIVGPSGSGKTTLLNLLSGLDNFDEGSLNVNGIELYNAGAEAKSKLRKALFGFAYQFHYLLENLTVFENCLASCFGHDNGAIKKILKELEIVHIKDKFPSNISGGEKQRASIARALAAKPKILVLDEPTGNLDQSNSLIIQDFILNYAKKNKSLVIYATHDISFAERADKMLKISDKGLV
;
A
#
# COMPACT_ATOMS: atom_id res chain seq x y z
N MET A 1 8.57 -1.42 13.39
CA MET A 1 7.76 -0.28 12.94
C MET A 1 6.27 -0.56 13.08
N ILE A 2 5.78 -1.71 12.62
CA ILE A 2 4.42 -2.21 12.90
C ILE A 2 4.53 -3.50 13.70
N LYS A 3 3.78 -3.62 14.79
CA LYS A 3 3.69 -4.83 15.60
C LYS A 3 2.24 -5.32 15.63
N VAL A 4 2.03 -6.54 15.20
CA VAL A 4 0.74 -7.24 15.17
C VAL A 4 0.80 -8.36 16.19
N SER A 5 -0.16 -8.43 17.09
CA SER A 5 -0.21 -9.45 18.14
C SER A 5 -1.61 -10.05 18.21
N LYS A 6 -1.73 -11.33 17.88
CA LYS A 6 -2.95 -12.15 17.98
C LYS A 6 -4.19 -11.49 17.36
N ILE A 7 -4.04 -10.84 16.20
CA ILE A 7 -5.18 -10.23 15.52
C ILE A 7 -6.07 -11.33 14.95
N SER A 8 -7.38 -11.21 15.23
CA SER A 8 -8.44 -11.96 14.57
C SER A 8 -9.36 -11.02 13.80
N LYS A 9 -9.82 -11.47 12.62
CA LYS A 9 -10.73 -10.71 11.76
C LYS A 9 -11.80 -11.62 11.18
N VAL A 10 -13.04 -11.28 11.43
CA VAL A 10 -14.23 -11.96 10.91
C VAL A 10 -15.11 -10.93 10.20
N TYR A 11 -15.48 -11.19 8.96
CA TYR A 11 -16.55 -10.46 8.31
C TYR A 11 -17.88 -11.19 8.55
N LYS A 12 -18.87 -10.46 9.03
CA LYS A 12 -20.20 -10.98 9.28
C LYS A 12 -21.20 -10.35 8.32
N ASP A 13 -21.89 -11.16 7.58
CA ASP A 13 -23.04 -10.79 6.79
C ASP A 13 -24.28 -11.48 7.36
N LYS A 14 -25.48 -11.07 6.93
CA LYS A 14 -26.76 -11.61 7.44
C LYS A 14 -26.89 -13.13 7.36
N SER A 15 -26.17 -13.78 6.46
CA SER A 15 -26.26 -15.22 6.17
C SER A 15 -24.94 -15.99 6.34
N SER A 16 -23.82 -15.31 6.57
CA SER A 16 -22.50 -15.97 6.63
C SER A 16 -21.50 -15.24 7.52
N GLU A 17 -20.61 -16.01 8.14
CA GLU A 17 -19.44 -15.49 8.81
C GLU A 17 -18.19 -16.00 8.06
N GLN A 18 -17.29 -15.09 7.71
CA GLN A 18 -16.04 -15.40 7.07
C GLN A 18 -14.88 -14.99 7.98
N GLU A 19 -14.24 -15.95 8.62
CA GLU A 19 -13.03 -15.71 9.37
C GLU A 19 -11.85 -15.61 8.40
N VAL A 20 -11.22 -14.41 8.34
CA VAL A 20 -10.10 -14.11 7.44
C VAL A 20 -8.77 -14.34 8.14
N PHE A 21 -8.65 -13.90 9.39
CA PHE A 21 -7.47 -14.09 10.22
C PHE A 21 -7.84 -14.61 11.60
N LYS A 22 -6.97 -15.48 12.14
CA LYS A 22 -7.10 -16.03 13.48
C LYS A 22 -5.75 -15.98 14.19
N ASN A 23 -5.68 -15.25 15.31
CA ASN A 23 -4.47 -15.13 16.13
C ASN A 23 -3.21 -14.70 15.35
N LEU A 24 -3.36 -13.89 14.32
CA LEU A 24 -2.25 -13.42 13.48
C LEU A 24 -1.25 -12.61 14.31
N SER A 25 0.03 -12.98 14.26
CA SER A 25 1.10 -12.25 14.94
C SER A 25 2.29 -12.10 14.00
N ILE A 26 2.74 -10.85 13.80
CA ILE A 26 3.90 -10.54 12.96
C ILE A 26 4.45 -9.14 13.29
N ASN A 27 5.76 -8.96 13.05
CA ASN A 27 6.41 -7.65 13.13
C ASN A 27 6.93 -7.23 11.76
N PHE A 28 6.67 -5.98 11.39
CA PHE A 28 7.23 -5.36 10.20
C PHE A 28 8.28 -4.33 10.62
N ASP A 29 9.49 -4.53 10.14
CA ASP A 29 10.64 -3.70 10.47
C ASP A 29 10.75 -2.49 9.54
N ALA A 30 11.32 -1.39 10.03
CA ALA A 30 11.64 -0.24 9.17
C ALA A 30 12.72 -0.62 8.15
N SER A 31 12.77 0.11 7.04
CA SER A 31 13.79 -0.05 5.99
C SER A 31 13.82 -1.45 5.36
N THR A 32 12.69 -2.14 5.35
CA THR A 32 12.54 -3.52 4.87
C THR A 32 11.36 -3.59 3.92
N SER A 33 11.48 -4.35 2.85
CA SER A 33 10.40 -4.68 1.93
C SER A 33 9.78 -6.03 2.29
N TYR A 34 8.45 -6.07 2.35
CA TYR A 34 7.67 -7.28 2.58
C TYR A 34 6.72 -7.51 1.40
N SER A 35 6.77 -8.66 0.81
CA SER A 35 5.74 -9.13 -0.11
C SER A 35 4.74 -10.02 0.62
N ILE A 36 3.46 -9.92 0.23
CA ILE A 36 2.37 -10.74 0.74
C ILE A 36 1.78 -11.50 -0.44
N VAL A 37 1.88 -12.83 -0.40
CA VAL A 37 1.35 -13.70 -1.44
C VAL A 37 0.23 -14.58 -0.90
N GLY A 38 -0.66 -15.00 -1.78
CA GLY A 38 -1.78 -15.90 -1.47
C GLY A 38 -2.82 -15.91 -2.57
N PRO A 39 -3.73 -16.88 -2.57
CA PRO A 39 -4.82 -16.96 -3.55
C PRO A 39 -5.68 -15.70 -3.56
N SER A 40 -6.49 -15.53 -4.61
CA SER A 40 -7.55 -14.51 -4.60
C SER A 40 -8.51 -14.78 -3.43
N GLY A 41 -8.90 -13.72 -2.72
CA GLY A 41 -9.77 -13.83 -1.54
C GLY A 41 -9.09 -14.33 -0.25
N SER A 42 -7.78 -14.56 -0.24
CA SER A 42 -7.06 -15.02 0.97
C SER A 42 -6.94 -13.97 2.08
N GLY A 43 -7.30 -12.71 1.82
CA GLY A 43 -7.21 -11.63 2.80
C GLY A 43 -6.02 -10.67 2.64
N LYS A 44 -5.30 -10.70 1.50
CA LYS A 44 -4.16 -9.78 1.26
C LYS A 44 -4.55 -8.32 1.45
N THR A 45 -5.58 -7.85 0.74
CA THR A 45 -6.12 -6.48 0.88
C THR A 45 -6.64 -6.20 2.28
N THR A 46 -7.29 -7.19 2.92
CA THR A 46 -7.73 -7.09 4.33
C THR A 46 -6.55 -6.82 5.25
N LEU A 47 -5.45 -7.58 5.10
CA LEU A 47 -4.26 -7.36 5.91
C LEU A 47 -3.69 -5.94 5.71
N LEU A 48 -3.55 -5.49 4.47
CA LEU A 48 -3.09 -4.13 4.17
C LEU A 48 -3.98 -3.06 4.82
N ASN A 49 -5.31 -3.24 4.78
CA ASN A 49 -6.27 -2.34 5.39
C ASN A 49 -6.20 -2.34 6.93
N LEU A 50 -6.05 -3.51 7.54
CA LEU A 50 -5.85 -3.63 8.99
C LEU A 50 -4.57 -2.91 9.44
N LEU A 51 -3.43 -3.19 8.79
CA LEU A 51 -2.13 -2.59 9.12
C LEU A 51 -2.14 -1.06 9.06
N SER A 52 -3.00 -0.49 8.24
CA SER A 52 -3.13 0.96 8.04
C SER A 52 -4.26 1.60 8.84
N GLY A 53 -5.04 0.81 9.58
CA GLY A 53 -6.20 1.29 10.32
C GLY A 53 -7.32 1.80 9.42
N LEU A 54 -7.41 1.33 8.17
CA LEU A 54 -8.55 1.56 7.28
C LEU A 54 -9.70 0.60 7.58
N ASP A 55 -9.39 -0.58 8.10
CA ASP A 55 -10.35 -1.53 8.63
C ASP A 55 -10.06 -1.80 10.11
N ASN A 56 -11.04 -2.35 10.84
CA ASN A 56 -10.92 -2.74 12.23
C ASN A 56 -10.77 -4.25 12.34
N PHE A 57 -10.09 -4.69 13.38
CA PHE A 57 -10.00 -6.11 13.76
C PHE A 57 -10.85 -6.36 15.00
N ASP A 58 -11.21 -7.62 15.22
CA ASP A 58 -12.14 -8.00 16.29
C ASP A 58 -11.40 -8.26 17.61
N GLU A 59 -10.20 -8.85 17.54
CA GLU A 59 -9.39 -9.19 18.70
C GLU A 59 -7.90 -8.93 18.41
N GLY A 60 -7.11 -8.81 19.47
CA GLY A 60 -5.67 -8.62 19.40
C GLY A 60 -5.22 -7.19 19.57
N SER A 61 -4.01 -6.90 19.14
CA SER A 61 -3.39 -5.58 19.25
C SER A 61 -2.58 -5.25 18.01
N LEU A 62 -2.63 -4.01 17.58
CA LEU A 62 -1.90 -3.48 16.44
C LEU A 62 -1.26 -2.15 16.82
N ASN A 63 0.06 -2.16 16.94
CA ASN A 63 0.83 -0.96 17.22
C ASN A 63 1.58 -0.50 15.97
N VAL A 64 1.36 0.74 15.57
CA VAL A 64 2.04 1.37 14.44
C VAL A 64 2.84 2.55 14.96
N ASN A 65 4.14 2.42 14.91
CA ASN A 65 5.08 3.46 15.34
C ASN A 65 4.83 4.01 16.76
N GLY A 66 4.44 3.14 17.69
CA GLY A 66 4.13 3.50 19.09
C GLY A 66 2.66 3.81 19.35
N ILE A 67 1.80 3.89 18.33
CA ILE A 67 0.37 4.18 18.46
C ILE A 67 -0.42 2.87 18.37
N GLU A 68 -1.18 2.56 19.44
CA GLU A 68 -2.09 1.40 19.46
C GLU A 68 -3.38 1.72 18.69
N LEU A 69 -3.74 0.89 17.69
CA LEU A 69 -4.86 1.16 16.78
C LEU A 69 -6.20 0.60 17.27
N TYR A 70 -6.21 -0.38 18.18
CA TYR A 70 -7.46 -1.02 18.62
C TYR A 70 -8.46 0.00 19.21
N ASN A 71 -7.97 0.84 20.11
CA ASN A 71 -8.77 1.87 20.78
C ASN A 71 -8.63 3.27 20.17
N ALA A 72 -7.89 3.40 19.05
CA ALA A 72 -7.70 4.69 18.41
C ALA A 72 -8.98 5.14 17.68
N GLY A 73 -9.46 6.33 17.98
CA GLY A 73 -10.58 6.96 17.26
C GLY A 73 -10.23 7.25 15.79
N ALA A 74 -11.26 7.47 14.99
CA ALA A 74 -11.13 7.71 13.54
C ALA A 74 -10.17 8.88 13.23
N GLU A 75 -10.18 9.94 14.02
CA GLU A 75 -9.29 11.09 13.84
C GLU A 75 -7.82 10.72 14.07
N ALA A 76 -7.51 9.95 15.13
CA ALA A 76 -6.15 9.50 15.42
C ALA A 76 -5.62 8.58 14.33
N LYS A 77 -6.44 7.62 13.83
CA LYS A 77 -6.11 6.76 12.69
C LYS A 77 -5.87 7.59 11.42
N SER A 78 -6.68 8.62 11.17
CA SER A 78 -6.53 9.52 10.02
C SER A 78 -5.23 10.32 10.10
N LYS A 79 -4.90 10.90 11.27
CA LYS A 79 -3.65 11.62 11.50
C LYS A 79 -2.42 10.71 11.32
N LEU A 80 -2.51 9.47 11.81
CA LEU A 80 -1.45 8.47 11.63
C LEU A 80 -1.22 8.15 10.15
N ARG A 81 -2.28 7.86 9.39
CA ARG A 81 -2.18 7.60 7.95
C ARG A 81 -1.57 8.78 7.20
N LYS A 82 -2.07 9.97 7.47
CA LYS A 82 -1.56 11.22 6.87
C LYS A 82 -0.06 11.43 7.12
N ALA A 83 0.41 11.08 8.33
CA ALA A 83 1.80 11.31 8.73
C ALA A 83 2.78 10.24 8.23
N LEU A 84 2.33 8.99 8.07
CA LEU A 84 3.23 7.86 7.87
C LEU A 84 3.01 7.09 6.58
N PHE A 85 1.77 7.05 6.05
CA PHE A 85 1.42 6.10 5.00
C PHE A 85 1.31 6.73 3.61
N GLY A 86 1.72 5.95 2.60
CA GLY A 86 1.36 6.14 1.19
C GLY A 86 0.65 4.89 0.69
N PHE A 87 -0.40 5.06 -0.10
CA PHE A 87 -1.23 3.96 -0.59
C PHE A 87 -1.35 3.97 -2.10
N ALA A 88 -1.13 2.80 -2.73
CA ALA A 88 -1.58 2.54 -4.09
C ALA A 88 -2.33 1.20 -4.12
N TYR A 89 -3.58 1.24 -4.55
CA TYR A 89 -4.48 0.11 -4.65
C TYR A 89 -4.68 -0.34 -6.10
N GLN A 90 -5.14 -1.55 -6.29
CA GLN A 90 -5.43 -2.15 -7.58
C GLN A 90 -6.39 -1.31 -8.44
N PHE A 91 -7.40 -0.67 -7.85
CA PHE A 91 -8.34 0.21 -8.54
C PHE A 91 -7.88 1.67 -8.67
N HIS A 92 -6.62 1.98 -8.37
CA HIS A 92 -5.95 3.27 -8.48
C HIS A 92 -6.52 4.38 -7.59
N TYR A 93 -7.84 4.53 -7.46
CA TYR A 93 -8.56 5.56 -6.68
C TYR A 93 -8.05 6.99 -6.93
N LEU A 94 -7.72 7.32 -8.18
CA LEU A 94 -7.38 8.67 -8.56
C LEU A 94 -8.63 9.56 -8.51
N LEU A 95 -8.44 10.82 -8.13
CA LEU A 95 -9.51 11.81 -8.15
C LEU A 95 -9.71 12.24 -9.60
N GLU A 96 -10.86 11.88 -10.19
CA GLU A 96 -11.15 12.06 -11.62
C GLU A 96 -11.21 13.53 -12.07
N ASN A 97 -11.51 14.42 -11.14
CA ASN A 97 -11.59 15.88 -11.36
C ASN A 97 -10.24 16.61 -11.14
N LEU A 98 -9.17 15.87 -10.87
CA LEU A 98 -7.82 16.40 -10.73
C LEU A 98 -6.89 15.78 -11.76
N THR A 99 -5.96 16.56 -12.28
CA THR A 99 -4.88 16.07 -13.13
C THR A 99 -3.96 15.11 -12.38
N VAL A 100 -3.09 14.40 -13.08
CA VAL A 100 -2.09 13.51 -12.45
C VAL A 100 -1.21 14.29 -11.47
N PHE A 101 -0.77 15.49 -11.84
CA PHE A 101 0.03 16.35 -10.95
C PHE A 101 -0.76 16.77 -9.70
N GLU A 102 -2.01 17.22 -9.88
CA GLU A 102 -2.88 17.64 -8.77
C GLU A 102 -3.26 16.49 -7.86
N ASN A 103 -3.43 15.26 -8.38
CA ASN A 103 -3.59 14.06 -7.55
C ASN A 103 -2.39 13.84 -6.62
N CYS A 104 -1.17 14.04 -7.13
CA CYS A 104 0.04 13.97 -6.31
C CYS A 104 0.11 15.12 -5.30
N LEU A 105 -0.23 16.34 -5.74
CA LEU A 105 -0.22 17.54 -4.90
C LEU A 105 -1.22 17.43 -3.73
N ALA A 106 -2.40 16.85 -3.98
CA ALA A 106 -3.41 16.62 -2.95
C ALA A 106 -2.89 15.68 -1.84
N SER A 107 -2.08 14.66 -2.19
CA SER A 107 -1.53 13.73 -1.19
C SER A 107 -0.47 14.34 -0.28
N CYS A 108 0.21 15.40 -0.71
CA CYS A 108 1.17 16.18 0.09
C CYS A 108 0.60 17.52 0.57
N PHE A 109 -0.73 17.64 0.61
CA PHE A 109 -1.47 18.81 1.15
C PHE A 109 -1.09 20.14 0.52
N GLY A 110 -0.83 20.13 -0.78
CA GLY A 110 -0.45 21.31 -1.54
C GLY A 110 1.02 21.73 -1.44
N HIS A 111 1.83 20.99 -0.71
CA HIS A 111 3.26 21.28 -0.54
C HIS A 111 4.13 20.47 -1.49
N ASP A 112 4.42 21.02 -2.68
CA ASP A 112 5.40 20.44 -3.61
C ASP A 112 6.75 21.18 -3.52
N ASN A 113 7.79 20.45 -3.16
CA ASN A 113 9.18 20.92 -3.16
C ASN A 113 9.92 20.53 -4.45
N GLY A 114 9.22 20.40 -5.57
CA GLY A 114 9.77 19.87 -6.83
C GLY A 114 9.91 18.34 -6.85
N ALA A 115 9.50 17.66 -5.78
CA ALA A 115 9.60 16.21 -5.64
C ALA A 115 8.63 15.48 -6.58
N ILE A 116 7.44 16.04 -6.83
CA ILE A 116 6.41 15.42 -7.68
C ILE A 116 6.95 15.23 -9.09
N LYS A 117 7.51 16.29 -9.72
CA LYS A 117 8.09 16.19 -11.08
C LYS A 117 9.18 15.11 -11.16
N LYS A 118 10.01 14.99 -10.13
CA LYS A 118 11.06 13.96 -10.08
C LYS A 118 10.46 12.56 -10.03
N ILE A 119 9.45 12.32 -9.17
CA ILE A 119 8.73 11.06 -9.07
C ILE A 119 8.07 10.71 -10.41
N LEU A 120 7.36 11.67 -11.04
CA LEU A 120 6.72 11.46 -12.33
C LEU A 120 7.73 11.13 -13.44
N LYS A 121 8.93 11.70 -13.39
CA LYS A 121 10.02 11.38 -14.33
C LYS A 121 10.57 9.97 -14.08
N GLU A 122 10.82 9.61 -12.83
CA GLU A 122 11.31 8.27 -12.45
C GLU A 122 10.29 7.16 -12.78
N LEU A 123 8.99 7.48 -12.79
CA LEU A 123 7.90 6.59 -13.19
C LEU A 123 7.52 6.72 -14.67
N GLU A 124 8.28 7.49 -15.46
CA GLU A 124 8.09 7.69 -16.91
C GLU A 124 6.72 8.23 -17.32
N ILE A 125 6.09 9.04 -16.46
CA ILE A 125 4.74 9.63 -16.69
C ILE A 125 4.71 11.15 -16.63
N VAL A 126 5.85 11.81 -16.73
CA VAL A 126 5.89 13.27 -16.71
C VAL A 126 5.12 13.92 -17.88
N HIS A 127 5.01 13.22 -19.01
CA HIS A 127 4.30 13.69 -20.23
C HIS A 127 2.78 13.74 -20.06
N ILE A 128 2.24 13.06 -19.03
CA ILE A 128 0.80 13.07 -18.73
C ILE A 128 0.46 13.88 -17.47
N LYS A 129 1.39 14.63 -16.91
CA LYS A 129 1.21 15.33 -15.63
C LYS A 129 -0.03 16.24 -15.57
N ASP A 130 -0.38 16.85 -16.70
CA ASP A 130 -1.51 17.78 -16.85
C ASP A 130 -2.78 17.09 -17.39
N LYS A 131 -2.77 15.76 -17.60
CA LYS A 131 -3.94 15.00 -18.03
C LYS A 131 -4.79 14.55 -16.84
N PHE A 132 -6.09 14.42 -17.08
CA PHE A 132 -7.04 13.81 -16.14
C PHE A 132 -7.00 12.29 -16.21
N PRO A 133 -7.38 11.57 -15.13
CA PRO A 133 -7.40 10.11 -15.10
C PRO A 133 -8.22 9.48 -16.24
N SER A 134 -9.31 10.09 -16.66
CA SER A 134 -10.14 9.64 -17.78
C SER A 134 -9.39 9.58 -19.11
N ASN A 135 -8.30 10.34 -19.26
CA ASN A 135 -7.57 10.54 -20.52
C ASN A 135 -6.21 9.82 -20.56
N ILE A 136 -6.00 8.86 -19.69
CA ILE A 136 -4.76 8.07 -19.59
C ILE A 136 -5.05 6.57 -19.55
N SER A 137 -4.07 5.76 -19.99
CA SER A 137 -4.17 4.30 -20.01
C SER A 137 -4.19 3.70 -18.60
N GLY A 138 -4.60 2.42 -18.48
CA GLY A 138 -4.61 1.70 -17.21
C GLY A 138 -3.21 1.62 -16.57
N GLY A 139 -2.18 1.36 -17.35
CA GLY A 139 -0.80 1.36 -16.85
C GLY A 139 -0.30 2.74 -16.41
N GLU A 140 -0.70 3.81 -17.09
CA GLU A 140 -0.43 5.18 -16.65
C GLU A 140 -1.17 5.54 -15.37
N LYS A 141 -2.44 5.09 -15.22
CA LYS A 141 -3.20 5.23 -13.96
C LYS A 141 -2.50 4.53 -12.81
N GLN A 142 -1.98 3.33 -13.03
CA GLN A 142 -1.24 2.58 -12.01
C GLN A 142 0.01 3.35 -11.57
N ARG A 143 0.82 3.82 -12.51
CA ARG A 143 2.01 4.63 -12.22
C ARG A 143 1.66 5.95 -11.54
N ALA A 144 0.57 6.62 -11.96
CA ALA A 144 0.08 7.85 -11.33
C ALA A 144 -0.39 7.60 -9.87
N SER A 145 -1.06 6.46 -9.60
CA SER A 145 -1.45 6.06 -8.24
C SER A 145 -0.23 5.84 -7.34
N ILE A 146 0.82 5.20 -7.86
CA ILE A 146 2.09 5.03 -7.15
C ILE A 146 2.77 6.39 -6.93
N ALA A 147 2.81 7.26 -7.95
CA ALA A 147 3.35 8.61 -7.81
C ALA A 147 2.66 9.40 -6.70
N ARG A 148 1.34 9.35 -6.65
CA ARG A 148 0.53 9.98 -5.61
C ARG A 148 0.88 9.42 -4.22
N ALA A 149 1.01 8.10 -4.09
CA ALA A 149 1.39 7.46 -2.83
C ALA A 149 2.75 7.93 -2.31
N LEU A 150 3.69 8.21 -3.21
CA LEU A 150 5.06 8.60 -2.92
C LEU A 150 5.26 10.10 -2.70
N ALA A 151 4.35 10.93 -3.21
CA ALA A 151 4.49 12.40 -3.18
C ALA A 151 4.63 12.95 -1.75
N ALA A 152 3.95 12.33 -0.78
CA ALA A 152 4.05 12.66 0.64
C ALA A 152 5.33 12.14 1.34
N LYS A 153 6.23 11.45 0.62
CA LYS A 153 7.44 10.80 1.17
C LYS A 153 7.13 9.90 2.36
N PRO A 154 6.26 8.90 2.21
CA PRO A 154 5.77 8.09 3.31
C PRO A 154 6.89 7.27 3.96
N LYS A 155 6.77 7.05 5.28
CA LYS A 155 7.62 6.09 6.01
C LYS A 155 7.15 4.65 5.85
N ILE A 156 5.88 4.46 5.50
CA ILE A 156 5.24 3.16 5.25
C ILE A 156 4.52 3.26 3.90
N LEU A 157 4.98 2.51 2.93
CA LEU A 157 4.35 2.41 1.61
C LEU A 157 3.59 1.09 1.53
N VAL A 158 2.29 1.18 1.26
CA VAL A 158 1.38 0.04 1.14
C VAL A 158 0.85 -0.04 -0.28
N LEU A 159 1.07 -1.17 -0.93
CA LEU A 159 0.73 -1.36 -2.33
C LEU A 159 -0.08 -2.66 -2.50
N ASP A 160 -1.20 -2.57 -3.19
CA ASP A 160 -2.03 -3.74 -3.54
C ASP A 160 -1.98 -3.96 -5.05
N GLU A 161 -1.38 -5.08 -5.48
CA GLU A 161 -1.16 -5.47 -6.87
C GLU A 161 -0.54 -4.36 -7.74
N PRO A 162 0.63 -3.80 -7.35
CA PRO A 162 1.17 -2.59 -7.97
C PRO A 162 1.59 -2.74 -9.43
N THR A 163 1.68 -3.97 -9.93
CA THR A 163 2.07 -4.29 -11.32
C THR A 163 1.00 -5.07 -12.10
N GLY A 164 -0.17 -5.35 -11.49
CA GLY A 164 -1.18 -6.23 -12.05
C GLY A 164 -1.80 -5.80 -13.38
N ASN A 165 -1.72 -4.52 -13.74
CA ASN A 165 -2.28 -3.95 -14.98
C ASN A 165 -1.18 -3.47 -15.95
N LEU A 166 0.06 -3.95 -15.79
CA LEU A 166 1.21 -3.55 -16.59
C LEU A 166 1.69 -4.71 -17.47
N ASP A 167 2.24 -4.38 -18.62
CA ASP A 167 3.03 -5.33 -19.39
C ASP A 167 4.35 -5.65 -18.65
N GLN A 168 5.04 -6.69 -19.10
CA GLN A 168 6.22 -7.21 -18.42
C GLN A 168 7.35 -6.18 -18.29
N SER A 169 7.59 -5.36 -19.31
CA SER A 169 8.65 -4.36 -19.30
C SER A 169 8.36 -3.23 -18.31
N ASN A 170 7.14 -2.70 -18.34
CA ASN A 170 6.70 -1.68 -17.38
C ASN A 170 6.62 -2.22 -15.96
N SER A 171 6.27 -3.50 -15.78
CA SER A 171 6.24 -4.16 -14.47
C SER A 171 7.62 -4.15 -13.82
N LEU A 172 8.68 -4.51 -14.55
CA LEU A 172 10.05 -4.53 -14.03
C LEU A 172 10.52 -3.15 -13.56
N ILE A 173 10.22 -2.10 -14.33
CA ILE A 173 10.57 -0.71 -13.95
C ILE A 173 9.93 -0.35 -12.62
N ILE A 174 8.63 -0.68 -12.45
CA ILE A 174 7.90 -0.37 -11.22
C ILE A 174 8.39 -1.22 -10.04
N GLN A 175 8.67 -2.49 -10.26
CA GLN A 175 9.24 -3.38 -9.23
C GLN A 175 10.58 -2.83 -8.72
N ASP A 176 11.50 -2.48 -9.64
CA ASP A 176 12.80 -1.89 -9.30
C ASP A 176 12.63 -0.58 -8.53
N PHE A 177 11.71 0.25 -8.98
CA PHE A 177 11.42 1.52 -8.31
C PHE A 177 10.94 1.31 -6.86
N ILE A 178 9.96 0.42 -6.64
CA ILE A 178 9.39 0.11 -5.32
C ILE A 178 10.48 -0.41 -4.37
N LEU A 179 11.28 -1.39 -4.80
CA LEU A 179 12.33 -1.99 -3.98
C LEU A 179 13.46 -1.01 -3.66
N ASN A 180 13.86 -0.20 -4.65
CA ASN A 180 14.85 0.86 -4.44
C ASN A 180 14.34 1.96 -3.52
N TYR A 181 13.02 2.27 -3.56
CA TYR A 181 12.42 3.25 -2.66
C TYR A 181 12.57 2.83 -1.19
N ALA A 182 12.32 1.56 -0.87
CA ALA A 182 12.47 1.04 0.49
C ALA A 182 13.89 1.32 1.05
N LYS A 183 14.91 0.97 0.28
CA LYS A 183 16.33 1.11 0.66
C LYS A 183 16.75 2.58 0.74
N LYS A 184 16.45 3.37 -0.30
CA LYS A 184 16.89 4.76 -0.43
C LYS A 184 16.27 5.69 0.62
N ASN A 185 15.00 5.46 0.97
CA ASN A 185 14.25 6.33 1.90
C ASN A 185 14.14 5.75 3.32
N LYS A 186 14.76 4.60 3.58
CA LYS A 186 14.66 3.87 4.85
C LYS A 186 13.20 3.63 5.25
N SER A 187 12.33 3.41 4.28
CA SER A 187 10.89 3.21 4.46
C SER A 187 10.56 1.73 4.59
N LEU A 188 9.52 1.41 5.35
CA LEU A 188 8.87 0.12 5.30
C LEU A 188 8.01 0.05 4.04
N VAL A 189 8.19 -0.96 3.21
CA VAL A 189 7.35 -1.23 2.03
C VAL A 189 6.64 -2.55 2.23
N ILE A 190 5.32 -2.55 2.08
CA ILE A 190 4.49 -3.77 2.14
C ILE A 190 3.67 -3.82 0.86
N TYR A 191 3.80 -4.88 0.09
CA TYR A 191 3.01 -5.04 -1.11
C TYR A 191 2.39 -6.43 -1.23
N ALA A 192 1.13 -6.47 -1.64
CA ALA A 192 0.45 -7.70 -2.01
C ALA A 192 0.62 -7.95 -3.50
N THR A 193 0.90 -9.19 -3.88
CA THR A 193 1.00 -9.58 -5.29
C THR A 193 0.71 -11.06 -5.49
N HIS A 194 0.24 -11.42 -6.68
CA HIS A 194 0.16 -12.79 -7.15
C HIS A 194 1.36 -13.18 -8.05
N ASP A 195 2.20 -12.21 -8.42
CA ASP A 195 3.47 -12.43 -9.14
C ASP A 195 4.53 -12.93 -8.16
N ILE A 196 4.81 -14.24 -8.22
CA ILE A 196 5.78 -14.88 -7.33
C ILE A 196 7.21 -14.36 -7.61
N SER A 197 7.55 -14.11 -8.86
CA SER A 197 8.87 -13.59 -9.22
C SER A 197 9.13 -12.21 -8.61
N PHE A 198 8.12 -11.35 -8.58
CA PHE A 198 8.19 -10.08 -7.87
C PHE A 198 8.22 -10.26 -6.36
N ALA A 199 7.43 -11.19 -5.83
CA ALA A 199 7.38 -11.43 -4.39
C ALA A 199 8.72 -11.89 -3.82
N GLU A 200 9.46 -12.76 -4.53
CA GLU A 200 10.78 -13.27 -4.16
C GLU A 200 11.87 -12.19 -4.13
N ARG A 201 11.64 -11.03 -4.76
CA ARG A 201 12.56 -9.89 -4.75
C ARG A 201 12.48 -9.05 -3.48
N ALA A 202 11.45 -9.23 -2.65
CA ALA A 202 11.35 -8.56 -1.34
C ALA A 202 12.41 -9.08 -0.36
N ASP A 203 12.76 -8.27 0.63
CA ASP A 203 13.64 -8.70 1.72
C ASP A 203 13.01 -9.84 2.54
N LYS A 204 11.66 -9.85 2.63
CA LYS A 204 10.89 -10.91 3.29
C LYS A 204 9.60 -11.20 2.51
N MET A 205 9.36 -12.46 2.22
CA MET A 205 8.11 -12.93 1.60
C MET A 205 7.23 -13.61 2.65
N LEU A 206 5.97 -13.23 2.69
CA LEU A 206 4.95 -13.76 3.60
C LEU A 206 3.85 -14.41 2.79
N LYS A 207 3.48 -15.62 3.14
CA LYS A 207 2.37 -16.32 2.49
C LYS A 207 1.17 -16.40 3.42
N ILE A 208 0.01 -15.94 2.93
CA ILE A 208 -1.25 -16.17 3.65
C ILE A 208 -1.68 -17.61 3.42
N SER A 209 -1.81 -18.37 4.51
CA SER A 209 -2.25 -19.78 4.54
C SER A 209 -3.01 -20.01 5.82
N ASP A 210 -4.10 -20.79 5.76
CA ASP A 210 -4.89 -21.24 6.92
C ASP A 210 -5.22 -20.12 7.94
N LYS A 211 -5.65 -18.94 7.40
CA LYS A 211 -6.03 -17.77 8.20
C LYS A 211 -4.88 -17.11 8.99
N GLY A 212 -3.65 -17.40 8.61
CA GLY A 212 -2.43 -16.85 9.19
C GLY A 212 -1.39 -16.48 8.15
N LEU A 213 -0.18 -16.12 8.60
CA LEU A 213 1.01 -15.89 7.78
C LEU A 213 2.07 -16.93 8.06
N VAL A 214 2.68 -17.42 6.98
CA VAL A 214 3.82 -18.35 7.01
C VAL A 214 4.98 -17.74 6.22
#